data_d1a0fbf9fe5c0e059959ce6b8a54f285
#
_entry.id   d1a0fbf9fe5c0e059959ce6b8a54f285
#
_cell.length_a   1.000
_cell.length_b   1.000
_cell.length_c   1.000
_cell.angle_alpha   90.00
_cell.angle_beta   90.00
_cell.angle_gamma   90.00
#
_symmetry.space_group_name_H-M   'P 1'
#
loop_
_entity.id
_entity.type
_entity.pdbx_description
1 polymer ?
#
loop_
_entity_poly.entity_id
_entity_poly.type
_entity_poly.pdbx_seq_one_letter_code
_entity_poly.pdbx_strand_id
1 'polypeptide(L)'
;MSTNKQITSTVTDAGKLEIAITESERPVPSDDEVLIQVEATPINPSDLGLLIGPGDINTLKAEDSKIIMDVPEAIMGAMKPRLNKPMPVGNEGSGVVIEAGANAQELLGKVVSVVGGGMYSQYRCLPAASCMVMNEGTEPRDCASSFVNPLTALGMVETMKMEGHTALVHTAAASNLGQMLVKICVDDGVQLVNIVRKQEHVDLLQSIGAEFVCNSSDDNFMEQLTSAITETKATLAFDATGGGELAGKILTCMEVAARKNATEYSPYGSTDHKQVYIYGALNQSGITLPNNRSFGMYWGIGGFLLTPFLGKVGFEKVGELQARVANEIKTTFASKYTQEVSLEKALTLEALMVYAKQATGEKFLINPNSCLLYTSDAADD
;
A
#
# COMPACT_ATOMS: atom_id res chain seq x y z
N MET A 1 2.53 -33.47 14.84
CA MET A 1 3.16 -32.52 13.90
C MET A 1 2.58 -31.15 14.25
N SER A 2 3.39 -30.10 14.25
CA SER A 2 2.89 -28.75 14.50
C SER A 2 2.10 -28.28 13.28
N THR A 3 0.96 -27.64 13.50
CA THR A 3 0.12 -27.07 12.44
C THR A 3 0.50 -25.63 12.14
N ASN A 4 0.11 -25.13 10.98
CA ASN A 4 0.22 -23.75 10.55
C ASN A 4 -1.19 -23.22 10.28
N LYS A 5 -1.65 -22.27 11.09
CA LYS A 5 -2.89 -21.55 10.86
C LYS A 5 -2.65 -20.39 9.90
N GLN A 6 -3.58 -20.18 8.98
CA GLN A 6 -3.53 -19.07 8.03
C GLN A 6 -4.92 -18.60 7.60
N ILE A 7 -5.06 -17.33 7.28
CA ILE A 7 -6.28 -16.80 6.65
C ILE A 7 -6.24 -17.08 5.15
N THR A 8 -7.32 -17.66 4.65
CA THR A 8 -7.52 -17.92 3.22
C THR A 8 -8.82 -17.30 2.71
N SER A 9 -8.81 -16.90 1.45
CA SER A 9 -9.96 -16.38 0.71
C SER A 9 -10.29 -17.31 -0.45
N THR A 10 -11.51 -17.85 -0.48
CA THR A 10 -11.96 -18.86 -1.47
C THR A 10 -13.21 -18.37 -2.18
N VAL A 11 -13.17 -18.29 -3.50
CA VAL A 11 -14.38 -18.10 -4.31
C VAL A 11 -14.92 -19.49 -4.65
N THR A 12 -16.17 -19.78 -4.26
CA THR A 12 -16.80 -21.07 -4.54
C THR A 12 -17.56 -21.05 -5.88
N ASP A 13 -17.78 -22.21 -6.46
CA ASP A 13 -18.62 -22.38 -7.65
C ASP A 13 -20.10 -22.03 -7.42
N ALA A 14 -20.53 -22.01 -6.15
CA ALA A 14 -21.86 -21.53 -5.73
C ALA A 14 -21.96 -19.99 -5.69
N GLY A 15 -20.95 -19.23 -6.17
CA GLY A 15 -20.96 -17.77 -6.18
C GLY A 15 -20.83 -17.16 -4.79
N LYS A 16 -20.09 -17.78 -3.88
CA LYS A 16 -19.77 -17.24 -2.56
C LYS A 16 -18.27 -16.98 -2.44
N LEU A 17 -17.93 -15.92 -1.74
CA LEU A 17 -16.58 -15.69 -1.22
C LEU A 17 -16.58 -16.11 0.25
N GLU A 18 -15.73 -17.08 0.58
CA GLU A 18 -15.53 -17.56 1.94
C GLU A 18 -14.14 -17.15 2.43
N ILE A 19 -14.08 -16.51 3.59
CA ILE A 19 -12.82 -16.13 4.25
C ILE A 19 -12.78 -16.91 5.56
N ALA A 20 -11.74 -17.71 5.75
CA ALA A 20 -11.62 -18.60 6.90
C ALA A 20 -10.19 -18.75 7.37
N ILE A 21 -10.00 -19.14 8.63
CA ILE A 21 -8.76 -19.70 9.11
C ILE A 21 -8.71 -21.17 8.69
N THR A 22 -7.66 -21.52 7.94
CA THR A 22 -7.38 -22.89 7.53
C THR A 22 -6.11 -23.38 8.24
N GLU A 23 -6.05 -24.68 8.47
CA GLU A 23 -4.88 -25.35 9.06
C GLU A 23 -4.20 -26.21 8.01
N SER A 24 -2.88 -26.16 7.98
CA SER A 24 -2.02 -27.01 7.16
C SER A 24 -0.87 -27.58 8.00
N GLU A 25 -0.11 -28.49 7.47
CA GLU A 25 1.15 -28.88 8.10
C GLU A 25 2.14 -27.68 8.09
N ARG A 26 2.89 -27.56 9.18
CA ARG A 26 3.98 -26.56 9.26
C ARG A 26 4.99 -26.84 8.15
N PRO A 27 5.31 -25.86 7.29
CA PRO A 27 6.26 -26.08 6.20
C PRO A 27 7.69 -26.32 6.73
N VAL A 28 8.50 -27.01 5.94
CA VAL A 28 9.91 -27.29 6.22
C VAL A 28 10.75 -26.66 5.11
N PRO A 29 11.78 -25.87 5.45
CA PRO A 29 12.59 -25.18 4.45
C PRO A 29 13.48 -26.17 3.66
N SER A 30 13.58 -25.95 2.35
CA SER A 30 14.62 -26.55 1.50
C SER A 30 15.97 -25.87 1.72
N ASP A 31 17.04 -26.35 1.03
CA ASP A 31 18.41 -25.88 1.25
C ASP A 31 18.59 -24.36 1.11
N ASP A 32 17.85 -23.70 0.21
CA ASP A 32 17.94 -22.26 -0.06
C ASP A 32 16.81 -21.44 0.61
N GLU A 33 15.99 -22.08 1.46
CA GLU A 33 14.84 -21.44 2.09
C GLU A 33 15.05 -21.25 3.60
N VAL A 34 14.23 -20.37 4.14
CA VAL A 34 14.09 -20.16 5.58
C VAL A 34 12.64 -20.34 6.00
N LEU A 35 12.45 -20.82 7.23
CA LEU A 35 11.16 -20.84 7.89
C LEU A 35 11.07 -19.65 8.86
N ILE A 36 10.11 -18.79 8.62
CA ILE A 36 9.87 -17.61 9.43
C ILE A 36 8.65 -17.87 10.33
N GLN A 37 8.79 -17.63 11.62
CA GLN A 37 7.67 -17.44 12.51
C GLN A 37 7.19 -16.01 12.32
N VAL A 38 6.01 -15.84 11.74
CA VAL A 38 5.44 -14.52 11.46
C VAL A 38 4.91 -13.93 12.75
N GLU A 39 5.40 -12.78 13.14
CA GLU A 39 5.00 -12.09 14.36
C GLU A 39 4.17 -10.83 14.11
N ALA A 40 4.34 -10.22 12.93
CA ALA A 40 3.63 -9.01 12.60
C ALA A 40 3.37 -8.90 11.09
N THR A 41 2.11 -8.67 10.71
CA THR A 41 1.70 -8.47 9.32
C THR A 41 0.61 -7.39 9.27
N PRO A 42 0.78 -6.32 8.46
CA PRO A 42 -0.19 -5.24 8.39
C PRO A 42 -1.38 -5.63 7.51
N ILE A 43 -2.53 -5.00 7.75
CA ILE A 43 -3.62 -4.99 6.78
C ILE A 43 -3.48 -3.72 5.94
N ASN A 44 -3.08 -3.87 4.68
CA ASN A 44 -2.97 -2.80 3.71
C ASN A 44 -4.20 -2.76 2.78
N PRO A 45 -4.54 -1.63 2.17
CA PRO A 45 -5.57 -1.56 1.13
C PRO A 45 -5.35 -2.56 -0.01
N SER A 46 -4.10 -2.85 -0.37
CA SER A 46 -3.75 -3.83 -1.41
C SER A 46 -4.08 -5.28 -1.05
N ASP A 47 -4.18 -5.62 0.24
CA ASP A 47 -4.58 -6.96 0.69
C ASP A 47 -6.06 -7.22 0.45
N LEU A 48 -6.88 -6.15 0.52
CA LEU A 48 -8.33 -6.25 0.42
C LEU A 48 -8.79 -6.75 -0.95
N GLY A 49 -8.01 -6.51 -2.00
CA GLY A 49 -8.31 -7.01 -3.34
C GLY A 49 -8.41 -8.55 -3.41
N LEU A 50 -7.51 -9.26 -2.72
CA LEU A 50 -7.57 -10.72 -2.61
C LEU A 50 -8.51 -11.17 -1.49
N LEU A 51 -8.49 -10.48 -0.35
CA LEU A 51 -9.22 -10.86 0.86
C LEU A 51 -10.73 -10.78 0.63
N ILE A 52 -11.24 -9.62 0.19
CA ILE A 52 -12.68 -9.33 0.08
C ILE A 52 -13.13 -8.85 -1.31
N GLY A 53 -12.19 -8.47 -2.19
CA GLY A 53 -12.49 -7.78 -3.45
C GLY A 53 -13.51 -8.45 -4.37
N PRO A 54 -13.61 -9.80 -4.45
CA PRO A 54 -14.65 -10.45 -5.23
C PRO A 54 -16.04 -10.40 -4.62
N GLY A 55 -16.16 -10.15 -3.31
CA GLY A 55 -17.43 -10.18 -2.59
C GLY A 55 -18.19 -8.86 -2.63
N ASP A 56 -19.51 -8.93 -2.64
CA ASP A 56 -20.36 -7.78 -2.35
C ASP A 56 -20.41 -7.54 -0.83
N ILE A 57 -19.77 -6.46 -0.37
CA ILE A 57 -19.67 -6.11 1.05
C ILE A 57 -21.05 -5.93 1.71
N ASN A 58 -22.10 -5.60 0.95
CA ASN A 58 -23.45 -5.44 1.49
C ASN A 58 -24.09 -6.79 1.86
N THR A 59 -23.54 -7.91 1.41
CA THR A 59 -24.00 -9.26 1.71
C THR A 59 -23.18 -9.94 2.81
N LEU A 60 -22.24 -9.19 3.42
CA LEU A 60 -21.30 -9.66 4.43
C LEU A 60 -22.03 -10.27 5.64
N LYS A 61 -21.65 -11.49 6.00
CA LYS A 61 -22.14 -12.18 7.20
C LYS A 61 -21.09 -13.14 7.78
N ALA A 62 -21.22 -13.46 9.06
CA ALA A 62 -20.43 -14.49 9.72
C ALA A 62 -21.27 -15.76 9.89
N GLU A 63 -20.75 -16.89 9.46
CA GLU A 63 -21.33 -18.22 9.62
C GLU A 63 -20.23 -19.22 9.96
N ASP A 64 -20.46 -20.07 10.98
CA ASP A 64 -19.56 -21.17 11.34
C ASP A 64 -18.06 -20.81 11.36
N SER A 65 -17.70 -19.70 12.01
CA SER A 65 -16.33 -19.18 12.08
C SER A 65 -15.71 -18.74 10.75
N LYS A 66 -16.54 -18.52 9.73
CA LYS A 66 -16.16 -17.94 8.42
C LYS A 66 -16.85 -16.60 8.20
N ILE A 67 -16.23 -15.79 7.38
CA ILE A 67 -16.87 -14.62 6.77
C ILE A 67 -17.32 -15.02 5.36
N ILE A 68 -18.57 -14.73 5.03
CA ILE A 68 -19.16 -15.09 3.73
C ILE A 68 -19.76 -13.85 3.09
N MET A 69 -19.54 -13.71 1.77
CA MET A 69 -20.15 -12.69 0.92
C MET A 69 -20.64 -13.31 -0.38
N ASP A 70 -21.62 -12.69 -1.01
CA ASP A 70 -22.04 -13.06 -2.37
C ASP A 70 -21.05 -12.51 -3.39
N VAL A 71 -20.72 -13.29 -4.40
CA VAL A 71 -19.91 -12.85 -5.54
C VAL A 71 -20.85 -12.48 -6.68
N PRO A 72 -20.82 -11.22 -7.18
CA PRO A 72 -21.67 -10.83 -8.29
C PRO A 72 -21.47 -11.70 -9.52
N GLU A 73 -22.56 -12.13 -10.16
CA GLU A 73 -22.52 -13.03 -11.33
C GLU A 73 -21.64 -12.45 -12.46
N ALA A 74 -21.65 -11.12 -12.63
CA ALA A 74 -20.89 -10.44 -13.66
C ALA A 74 -19.38 -10.69 -13.61
N ILE A 75 -18.82 -10.97 -12.40
CA ILE A 75 -17.38 -11.20 -12.24
C ILE A 75 -17.01 -12.67 -12.11
N MET A 76 -17.99 -13.60 -11.99
CA MET A 76 -17.72 -15.03 -11.84
C MET A 76 -16.90 -15.60 -13.00
N GLY A 77 -17.09 -15.07 -14.22
CA GLY A 77 -16.27 -15.44 -15.37
C GLY A 77 -14.77 -15.17 -15.18
N ALA A 78 -14.42 -14.06 -14.57
CA ALA A 78 -13.04 -13.69 -14.25
C ALA A 78 -12.49 -14.50 -13.06
N MET A 79 -13.34 -15.05 -12.22
CA MET A 79 -12.94 -15.84 -11.04
C MET A 79 -12.62 -17.31 -11.36
N LYS A 80 -12.87 -17.80 -12.57
CA LYS A 80 -12.61 -19.19 -12.97
C LYS A 80 -11.23 -19.73 -12.55
N PRO A 81 -10.11 -19.00 -12.68
CA PRO A 81 -8.79 -19.52 -12.31
C PRO A 81 -8.61 -19.79 -10.81
N ARG A 82 -9.43 -19.16 -9.93
CA ARG A 82 -9.35 -19.28 -8.47
C ARG A 82 -10.54 -20.02 -7.82
N LEU A 83 -11.48 -20.52 -8.61
CA LEU A 83 -12.65 -21.25 -8.07
C LEU A 83 -12.22 -22.43 -7.21
N ASN A 84 -12.82 -22.53 -6.02
CA ASN A 84 -12.58 -23.58 -5.02
C ASN A 84 -11.12 -23.74 -4.59
N LYS A 85 -10.28 -22.70 -4.80
CA LYS A 85 -8.89 -22.69 -4.34
C LYS A 85 -8.77 -21.75 -3.14
N PRO A 86 -8.39 -22.25 -1.96
CA PRO A 86 -8.07 -21.42 -0.81
C PRO A 86 -6.81 -20.61 -1.12
N MET A 87 -6.95 -19.29 -1.29
CA MET A 87 -5.85 -18.39 -1.58
C MET A 87 -5.35 -17.78 -0.28
N PRO A 88 -4.08 -18.03 0.14
CA PRO A 88 -3.50 -17.37 1.29
C PRO A 88 -3.40 -15.86 1.11
N VAL A 89 -3.71 -15.08 2.14
CA VAL A 89 -3.78 -13.62 2.11
C VAL A 89 -2.63 -12.98 2.90
N GLY A 90 -2.43 -11.67 2.69
CA GLY A 90 -1.38 -10.87 3.33
C GLY A 90 -0.17 -10.70 2.41
N ASN A 91 0.10 -9.46 1.97
CA ASN A 91 1.16 -9.20 0.97
C ASN A 91 2.54 -9.14 1.60
N GLU A 92 2.65 -8.56 2.80
CA GLU A 92 3.90 -8.34 3.51
C GLU A 92 3.78 -8.64 4.99
N GLY A 93 4.90 -8.80 5.65
CA GLY A 93 4.98 -9.00 7.09
C GLY A 93 6.43 -9.23 7.54
N SER A 94 6.59 -9.50 8.81
CA SER A 94 7.88 -9.69 9.45
C SER A 94 7.81 -10.76 10.52
N GLY A 95 8.96 -11.27 10.89
CA GLY A 95 9.10 -12.28 11.93
C GLY A 95 10.54 -12.69 12.12
N VAL A 96 10.73 -13.77 12.86
CA VAL A 96 12.03 -14.33 13.18
C VAL A 96 12.26 -15.59 12.36
N VAL A 97 13.44 -15.73 11.78
CA VAL A 97 13.87 -16.98 11.12
C VAL A 97 14.14 -18.02 12.19
N ILE A 98 13.31 -19.07 12.24
CA ILE A 98 13.38 -20.13 13.27
C ILE A 98 14.00 -21.43 12.76
N GLU A 99 14.02 -21.65 11.44
CA GLU A 99 14.73 -22.72 10.77
C GLU A 99 15.30 -22.20 9.45
N ALA A 100 16.42 -22.75 9.02
CA ALA A 100 17.08 -22.37 7.77
C ALA A 100 17.66 -23.61 7.07
N GLY A 101 17.56 -23.64 5.75
CA GLY A 101 18.21 -24.62 4.92
C GLY A 101 19.73 -24.51 4.95
N ALA A 102 20.42 -25.49 4.38
CA ALA A 102 21.88 -25.59 4.46
C ALA A 102 22.63 -24.35 3.93
N ASN A 103 22.05 -23.67 2.91
CA ASN A 103 22.63 -22.50 2.26
C ASN A 103 22.16 -21.16 2.85
N ALA A 104 21.34 -21.17 3.90
CA ALA A 104 20.71 -19.98 4.48
C ALA A 104 20.93 -19.85 6.00
N GLN A 105 21.88 -20.59 6.56
CA GLN A 105 22.13 -20.70 8.00
C GLN A 105 22.50 -19.35 8.66
N GLU A 106 23.06 -18.41 7.89
CA GLU A 106 23.41 -17.07 8.38
C GLU A 106 22.18 -16.21 8.75
N LEU A 107 20.99 -16.61 8.30
CA LEU A 107 19.73 -15.92 8.63
C LEU A 107 19.08 -16.44 9.91
N LEU A 108 19.51 -17.58 10.45
CA LEU A 108 18.89 -18.18 11.63
C LEU A 108 18.91 -17.21 12.82
N GLY A 109 17.75 -17.02 13.45
CA GLY A 109 17.55 -16.10 14.58
C GLY A 109 17.45 -14.62 14.21
N LYS A 110 17.60 -14.26 12.93
CA LYS A 110 17.47 -12.85 12.50
C LYS A 110 16.01 -12.45 12.32
N VAL A 111 15.75 -11.18 12.61
CA VAL A 111 14.50 -10.51 12.25
C VAL A 111 14.55 -10.17 10.76
N VAL A 112 13.54 -10.61 10.05
CA VAL A 112 13.39 -10.36 8.62
C VAL A 112 12.02 -9.79 8.29
N SER A 113 11.98 -8.94 7.28
CA SER A 113 10.75 -8.50 6.65
C SER A 113 10.66 -9.13 5.26
N VAL A 114 9.45 -9.49 4.85
CA VAL A 114 9.21 -10.24 3.61
C VAL A 114 7.98 -9.75 2.86
N VAL A 115 8.01 -9.93 1.55
CA VAL A 115 6.88 -9.75 0.63
C VAL A 115 6.70 -11.03 -0.19
N GLY A 116 5.49 -11.33 -0.61
CA GLY A 116 5.26 -12.50 -1.47
C GLY A 116 3.97 -13.24 -1.21
N GLY A 117 3.08 -12.66 -0.42
CA GLY A 117 1.75 -13.20 -0.15
C GLY A 117 1.71 -14.26 0.95
N GLY A 118 0.51 -14.54 1.45
CA GLY A 118 0.28 -15.55 2.48
C GLY A 118 0.83 -15.20 3.85
N MET A 119 1.01 -13.90 4.15
CA MET A 119 1.60 -13.46 5.43
C MET A 119 0.61 -13.49 6.61
N TYR A 120 -0.70 -13.61 6.36
CA TYR A 120 -1.66 -13.83 7.44
C TYR A 120 -1.63 -15.29 7.89
N SER A 121 -0.46 -15.75 8.30
CA SER A 121 -0.16 -17.13 8.72
C SER A 121 0.85 -17.16 9.85
N GLN A 122 0.83 -18.22 10.65
CA GLN A 122 1.77 -18.38 11.76
C GLN A 122 3.21 -18.63 11.28
N TYR A 123 3.35 -19.36 10.17
CA TYR A 123 4.65 -19.71 9.59
C TYR A 123 4.67 -19.51 8.08
N ARG A 124 5.81 -19.04 7.58
CA ARG A 124 6.06 -18.92 6.14
C ARG A 124 7.42 -19.50 5.79
N CYS A 125 7.45 -20.36 4.77
CA CYS A 125 8.67 -20.83 4.15
C CYS A 125 8.91 -20.07 2.86
N LEU A 126 10.09 -19.47 2.69
CA LEU A 126 10.44 -18.55 1.61
C LEU A 126 11.92 -18.69 1.24
N PRO A 127 12.30 -18.42 -0.04
CA PRO A 127 13.69 -18.29 -0.41
C PRO A 127 14.43 -17.24 0.46
N ALA A 128 15.59 -17.57 0.96
CA ALA A 128 16.42 -16.67 1.78
C ALA A 128 16.68 -15.33 1.09
N ALA A 129 16.88 -15.35 -0.23
CA ALA A 129 17.07 -14.14 -1.06
C ALA A 129 15.85 -13.20 -1.10
N SER A 130 14.68 -13.67 -0.69
CA SER A 130 13.46 -12.85 -0.61
C SER A 130 13.32 -12.11 0.73
N CYS A 131 14.22 -12.37 1.67
CA CYS A 131 14.19 -11.79 3.00
C CYS A 131 15.01 -10.51 3.06
N MET A 132 14.38 -9.42 3.49
CA MET A 132 15.09 -8.21 3.88
C MET A 132 15.51 -8.35 5.34
N VAL A 133 16.81 -8.53 5.57
CA VAL A 133 17.37 -8.63 6.93
C VAL A 133 17.33 -7.26 7.59
N MET A 134 16.77 -7.21 8.79
CA MET A 134 16.67 -5.96 9.55
C MET A 134 17.90 -5.73 10.42
N ASN A 135 18.17 -4.46 10.72
CA ASN A 135 19.25 -4.08 11.61
C ASN A 135 19.02 -4.62 13.03
N GLU A 136 20.10 -4.90 13.75
CA GLU A 136 20.04 -5.36 15.13
C GLU A 136 19.22 -4.40 16.01
N GLY A 137 18.37 -4.96 16.88
CA GLY A 137 17.46 -4.20 17.73
C GLY A 137 16.18 -3.73 17.04
N THR A 138 15.92 -4.17 15.79
CA THR A 138 14.62 -3.98 15.15
C THR A 138 13.67 -5.10 15.59
N GLU A 139 12.48 -4.73 16.04
CA GLU A 139 11.43 -5.68 16.38
C GLU A 139 10.56 -5.99 15.16
N PRO A 140 9.95 -7.19 15.04
CA PRO A 140 9.06 -7.52 13.93
C PRO A 140 7.95 -6.50 13.72
N ARG A 141 7.37 -5.96 14.80
CA ARG A 141 6.35 -4.93 14.74
C ARG A 141 6.81 -3.66 14.00
N ASP A 142 8.06 -3.24 14.18
CA ASP A 142 8.62 -2.04 13.55
C ASP A 142 8.72 -2.19 12.04
N CYS A 143 9.03 -3.40 11.57
CA CYS A 143 9.31 -3.69 10.16
C CYS A 143 8.23 -4.47 9.42
N ALA A 144 7.05 -4.65 10.04
CA ALA A 144 5.94 -5.38 9.40
C ALA A 144 5.48 -4.75 8.07
N SER A 145 5.59 -3.42 7.93
CA SER A 145 5.20 -2.66 6.73
C SER A 145 6.42 -2.11 5.97
N SER A 146 7.44 -2.93 5.71
CA SER A 146 8.71 -2.47 5.12
C SER A 146 8.74 -2.48 3.60
N PHE A 147 7.83 -3.20 2.94
CA PHE A 147 7.88 -3.35 1.47
C PHE A 147 6.86 -2.49 0.76
N VAL A 148 5.56 -2.68 1.04
CA VAL A 148 4.51 -2.11 0.18
C VAL A 148 4.57 -0.59 0.19
N ASN A 149 4.42 0.05 1.34
CA ASN A 149 4.39 1.51 1.42
C ASN A 149 5.77 2.16 1.22
N PRO A 150 6.85 1.73 1.92
CA PRO A 150 8.17 2.33 1.78
C PRO A 150 8.73 2.25 0.37
N LEU A 151 8.75 1.06 -0.24
CA LEU A 151 9.30 0.89 -1.57
C LEU A 151 8.43 1.52 -2.66
N THR A 152 7.10 1.63 -2.45
CA THR A 152 6.24 2.38 -3.36
C THR A 152 6.57 3.89 -3.28
N ALA A 153 6.72 4.46 -2.09
CA ALA A 153 7.07 5.86 -1.93
C ALA A 153 8.48 6.20 -2.51
N LEU A 154 9.48 5.36 -2.23
CA LEU A 154 10.80 5.47 -2.85
C LEU A 154 10.73 5.30 -4.37
N GLY A 155 9.92 4.35 -4.84
CA GLY A 155 9.69 4.11 -6.27
C GLY A 155 9.09 5.31 -7.01
N MET A 156 8.25 6.09 -6.35
CA MET A 156 7.71 7.34 -6.92
C MET A 156 8.83 8.37 -7.15
N VAL A 157 9.74 8.54 -6.18
CA VAL A 157 10.88 9.45 -6.30
C VAL A 157 11.87 8.96 -7.34
N GLU A 158 12.18 7.66 -7.37
CA GLU A 158 13.08 7.10 -8.39
C GLU A 158 12.46 7.18 -9.80
N THR A 159 11.16 6.96 -9.95
CA THR A 159 10.45 7.15 -11.24
C THR A 159 10.56 8.61 -11.70
N MET A 160 10.36 9.56 -10.79
CA MET A 160 10.55 10.99 -11.07
C MET A 160 11.95 11.26 -11.67
N LYS A 161 13.00 10.76 -11.02
CA LYS A 161 14.39 10.93 -11.49
C LYS A 161 14.63 10.27 -12.84
N MET A 162 14.16 9.02 -13.00
CA MET A 162 14.34 8.22 -14.23
C MET A 162 13.64 8.83 -15.44
N GLU A 163 12.51 9.49 -15.25
CA GLU A 163 11.71 10.09 -16.32
C GLU A 163 12.02 11.58 -16.53
N GLY A 164 12.99 12.13 -15.78
CA GLY A 164 13.47 13.50 -15.95
C GLY A 164 12.56 14.58 -15.37
N HIS A 165 11.64 14.21 -14.48
CA HIS A 165 10.84 15.16 -13.71
C HIS A 165 11.62 15.64 -12.48
N THR A 166 11.26 16.82 -11.95
CA THR A 166 11.99 17.45 -10.82
C THR A 166 11.15 17.62 -9.56
N ALA A 167 9.85 17.45 -9.66
CA ALA A 167 8.92 17.59 -8.55
C ALA A 167 7.72 16.67 -8.74
N LEU A 168 6.98 16.42 -7.65
CA LEU A 168 5.88 15.47 -7.60
C LEU A 168 4.56 16.13 -7.15
N VAL A 169 3.44 15.57 -7.60
CA VAL A 169 2.11 15.76 -7.00
C VAL A 169 1.65 14.41 -6.46
N HIS A 170 1.11 14.37 -5.26
CA HIS A 170 0.62 13.13 -4.64
C HIS A 170 -0.76 13.30 -4.04
N THR A 171 -1.68 12.37 -4.33
CA THR A 171 -3.04 12.36 -3.78
C THR A 171 -3.16 11.42 -2.58
N ALA A 172 -4.23 11.56 -1.78
CA ALA A 172 -4.39 10.84 -0.53
C ALA A 172 -3.16 10.96 0.39
N ALA A 173 -2.53 12.15 0.38
CA ALA A 173 -1.20 12.39 0.94
C ALA A 173 -1.09 12.18 2.45
N ALA A 174 -2.20 12.22 3.20
CA ALA A 174 -2.23 11.92 4.64
C ALA A 174 -2.21 10.41 4.97
N SER A 175 -2.24 9.53 3.96
CA SER A 175 -2.10 8.09 4.16
C SER A 175 -0.72 7.73 4.74
N ASN A 176 -0.57 6.50 5.25
CA ASN A 176 0.73 6.04 5.76
C ASN A 176 1.84 6.17 4.71
N LEU A 177 1.56 5.76 3.45
CA LEU A 177 2.47 5.93 2.33
C LEU A 177 2.77 7.42 2.05
N GLY A 178 1.74 8.26 2.03
CA GLY A 178 1.92 9.68 1.76
C GLY A 178 2.76 10.41 2.79
N GLN A 179 2.60 10.08 4.08
CA GLN A 179 3.46 10.62 5.14
C GLN A 179 4.92 10.17 4.98
N MET A 180 5.18 8.93 4.55
CA MET A 180 6.52 8.46 4.20
C MET A 180 7.08 9.25 3.02
N LEU A 181 6.29 9.45 1.96
CA LEU A 181 6.71 10.22 0.79
C LEU A 181 7.06 11.67 1.14
N VAL A 182 6.28 12.32 2.02
CA VAL A 182 6.61 13.68 2.52
C VAL A 182 7.98 13.68 3.17
N LYS A 183 8.25 12.75 4.10
CA LYS A 183 9.54 12.67 4.81
C LYS A 183 10.70 12.40 3.84
N ILE A 184 10.53 11.46 2.90
CA ILE A 184 11.53 11.19 1.85
C ILE A 184 11.83 12.47 1.05
N CYS A 185 10.79 13.17 0.61
CA CYS A 185 10.97 14.37 -0.20
C CYS A 185 11.62 15.52 0.58
N VAL A 186 11.29 15.68 1.86
CA VAL A 186 11.96 16.65 2.75
C VAL A 186 13.43 16.33 2.89
N ASP A 187 13.77 15.07 3.20
CA ASP A 187 15.15 14.61 3.40
C ASP A 187 15.99 14.69 2.11
N ASP A 188 15.39 14.36 0.96
CA ASP A 188 16.05 14.33 -0.35
C ASP A 188 16.02 15.70 -1.07
N GLY A 189 15.35 16.72 -0.51
CA GLY A 189 15.22 18.06 -1.13
C GLY A 189 14.34 18.04 -2.40
N VAL A 190 13.37 17.12 -2.50
CA VAL A 190 12.42 17.01 -3.61
C VAL A 190 11.17 17.82 -3.31
N GLN A 191 10.76 18.69 -4.23
CA GLN A 191 9.52 19.44 -4.10
C GLN A 191 8.30 18.52 -4.28
N LEU A 192 7.36 18.55 -3.33
CA LEU A 192 6.16 17.70 -3.32
C LEU A 192 4.90 18.51 -3.05
N VAL A 193 3.96 18.47 -3.98
CA VAL A 193 2.61 19.03 -3.80
C VAL A 193 1.68 17.92 -3.31
N ASN A 194 1.12 18.09 -2.12
CA ASN A 194 0.26 17.13 -1.45
C ASN A 194 -1.21 17.50 -1.61
N ILE A 195 -2.06 16.53 -1.97
CA ILE A 195 -3.52 16.72 -2.08
C ILE A 195 -4.21 15.89 -1.01
N VAL A 196 -5.03 16.55 -0.20
CA VAL A 196 -5.85 15.95 0.87
C VAL A 196 -7.29 16.42 0.77
N ARG A 197 -8.20 15.90 1.63
CA ARG A 197 -9.64 16.27 1.62
C ARG A 197 -10.15 16.91 2.89
N LYS A 198 -9.31 17.09 3.92
CA LYS A 198 -9.71 17.59 5.22
C LYS A 198 -8.63 18.50 5.80
N GLN A 199 -9.05 19.52 6.55
CA GLN A 199 -8.12 20.44 7.21
C GLN A 199 -7.19 19.72 8.20
N GLU A 200 -7.70 18.78 8.98
CA GLU A 200 -6.87 17.99 9.90
C GLU A 200 -5.71 17.26 9.20
N HIS A 201 -5.87 16.89 7.93
CA HIS A 201 -4.82 16.27 7.12
C HIS A 201 -3.81 17.31 6.59
N VAL A 202 -4.25 18.56 6.35
CA VAL A 202 -3.33 19.67 6.03
C VAL A 202 -2.40 19.89 7.21
N ASP A 203 -2.97 20.04 8.41
CA ASP A 203 -2.23 20.30 9.64
C ASP A 203 -1.24 19.16 9.95
N LEU A 204 -1.70 17.92 9.76
CA LEU A 204 -0.85 16.73 9.92
C LEU A 204 0.38 16.77 9.00
N LEU A 205 0.19 17.02 7.70
CA LEU A 205 1.30 17.01 6.74
C LEU A 205 2.26 18.17 6.95
N GLN A 206 1.74 19.35 7.30
CA GLN A 206 2.57 20.50 7.65
C GLN A 206 3.42 20.22 8.90
N SER A 207 2.87 19.52 9.90
CA SER A 207 3.59 19.14 11.12
C SER A 207 4.79 18.20 10.88
N ILE A 208 4.81 17.50 9.74
CA ILE A 208 5.93 16.63 9.33
C ILE A 208 6.80 17.22 8.20
N GLY A 209 6.63 18.53 7.92
CA GLY A 209 7.49 19.28 7.02
C GLY A 209 6.97 19.47 5.59
N ALA A 210 5.72 19.13 5.28
CA ALA A 210 5.15 19.41 3.97
C ALA A 210 4.94 20.91 3.76
N GLU A 211 5.51 21.45 2.69
CA GLU A 211 5.41 22.87 2.33
C GLU A 211 4.13 23.15 1.53
N PHE A 212 3.84 22.33 0.52
CA PHE A 212 2.70 22.49 -0.36
C PHE A 212 1.63 21.44 -0.04
N VAL A 213 0.50 21.90 0.54
CA VAL A 213 -0.64 21.04 0.86
C VAL A 213 -1.93 21.72 0.38
N CYS A 214 -2.64 21.08 -0.54
CA CYS A 214 -3.89 21.57 -1.12
C CYS A 214 -5.07 20.70 -0.63
N ASN A 215 -6.10 21.35 -0.10
CA ASN A 215 -7.33 20.67 0.32
C ASN A 215 -8.34 20.63 -0.85
N SER A 216 -8.62 19.45 -1.38
CA SER A 216 -9.51 19.30 -2.54
C SER A 216 -10.99 19.57 -2.25
N SER A 217 -11.35 19.82 -0.98
CA SER A 217 -12.69 20.21 -0.57
C SER A 217 -12.89 21.72 -0.53
N ASP A 218 -11.82 22.51 -0.70
CA ASP A 218 -11.90 23.97 -0.67
C ASP A 218 -12.40 24.52 -2.01
N ASP A 219 -13.20 25.58 -1.98
CA ASP A 219 -13.75 26.21 -3.18
C ASP A 219 -12.66 26.72 -4.13
N ASN A 220 -11.51 27.14 -3.61
CA ASN A 220 -10.36 27.65 -4.37
C ASN A 220 -9.28 26.57 -4.64
N PHE A 221 -9.63 25.28 -4.52
CA PHE A 221 -8.67 24.15 -4.71
C PHE A 221 -7.87 24.24 -6.02
N MET A 222 -8.54 24.53 -7.14
CA MET A 222 -7.88 24.62 -8.45
C MET A 222 -6.85 25.75 -8.50
N GLU A 223 -7.11 26.85 -7.82
CA GLU A 223 -6.19 27.99 -7.73
C GLU A 223 -5.00 27.63 -6.84
N GLN A 224 -5.23 27.08 -5.66
CA GLN A 224 -4.18 26.58 -4.75
C GLN A 224 -3.27 25.57 -5.45
N LEU A 225 -3.85 24.54 -6.09
CA LEU A 225 -3.10 23.51 -6.79
C LEU A 225 -2.26 24.09 -7.95
N THR A 226 -2.86 25.00 -8.74
CA THR A 226 -2.15 25.66 -9.83
C THR A 226 -0.98 26.50 -9.31
N SER A 227 -1.15 27.22 -8.20
CA SER A 227 -0.10 28.02 -7.59
C SER A 227 1.06 27.15 -7.12
N ALA A 228 0.75 26.08 -6.37
CA ALA A 228 1.76 25.13 -5.89
C ALA A 228 2.53 24.46 -7.03
N ILE A 229 1.82 24.03 -8.10
CA ILE A 229 2.46 23.44 -9.27
C ILE A 229 3.30 24.48 -10.04
N THR A 230 2.87 25.75 -10.11
CA THR A 230 3.65 26.81 -10.76
C THR A 230 4.99 27.03 -10.05
N GLU A 231 4.98 27.01 -8.74
CA GLU A 231 6.17 27.21 -7.90
C GLU A 231 7.12 25.99 -7.97
N THR A 232 6.58 24.79 -7.81
CA THR A 232 7.37 23.54 -7.80
C THR A 232 7.75 23.07 -9.19
N LYS A 233 7.08 23.54 -10.25
CA LYS A 233 7.17 23.04 -11.64
C LYS A 233 6.91 21.54 -11.77
N ALA A 234 6.03 21.00 -10.91
CA ALA A 234 5.69 19.58 -10.92
C ALA A 234 4.95 19.19 -12.20
N THR A 235 5.46 18.16 -12.88
CA THR A 235 4.89 17.60 -14.12
C THR A 235 4.60 16.10 -14.00
N LEU A 236 4.84 15.50 -12.82
CA LEU A 236 4.54 14.11 -12.51
C LEU A 236 3.63 14.02 -11.29
N ALA A 237 2.59 13.22 -11.38
CA ALA A 237 1.68 12.95 -10.26
C ALA A 237 1.48 11.46 -10.03
N PHE A 238 1.29 11.10 -8.76
CA PHE A 238 0.85 9.77 -8.35
C PHE A 238 -0.51 9.85 -7.65
N ASP A 239 -1.51 9.20 -8.24
CA ASP A 239 -2.89 9.27 -7.79
C ASP A 239 -3.36 7.94 -7.19
N ALA A 240 -3.62 7.97 -5.87
CA ALA A 240 -4.23 6.86 -5.13
C ALA A 240 -5.75 6.79 -5.32
N THR A 241 -6.37 7.89 -5.76
CA THR A 241 -7.83 7.97 -5.91
C THR A 241 -8.31 7.06 -7.03
N GLY A 242 -7.65 7.10 -8.18
CA GLY A 242 -7.85 6.19 -9.30
C GLY A 242 -9.11 6.42 -10.14
N GLY A 243 -10.09 7.17 -9.65
CA GLY A 243 -11.35 7.47 -10.35
C GLY A 243 -11.81 8.91 -10.20
N GLY A 244 -12.89 9.25 -10.89
CA GLY A 244 -13.43 10.60 -10.92
C GLY A 244 -12.60 11.57 -11.74
N GLU A 245 -12.63 12.86 -11.37
CA GLU A 245 -12.05 13.95 -12.16
C GLU A 245 -10.64 14.40 -11.72
N LEU A 246 -10.11 13.86 -10.61
CA LEU A 246 -8.93 14.41 -9.97
C LEU A 246 -7.68 14.37 -10.87
N ALA A 247 -7.45 13.27 -11.57
CA ALA A 247 -6.35 13.15 -12.53
C ALA A 247 -6.42 14.22 -13.63
N GLY A 248 -7.62 14.48 -14.16
CA GLY A 248 -7.85 15.54 -15.14
C GLY A 248 -7.63 16.94 -14.58
N LYS A 249 -8.04 17.19 -13.33
CA LYS A 249 -7.79 18.47 -12.62
C LYS A 249 -6.30 18.71 -12.43
N ILE A 250 -5.54 17.68 -12.03
CA ILE A 250 -4.08 17.77 -11.89
C ILE A 250 -3.43 18.11 -13.22
N LEU A 251 -3.77 17.40 -14.32
CA LEU A 251 -3.23 17.70 -15.66
C LEU A 251 -3.57 19.11 -16.12
N THR A 252 -4.80 19.59 -15.83
CA THR A 252 -5.20 20.98 -16.13
C THR A 252 -4.32 21.98 -15.38
N CYS A 253 -4.09 21.80 -14.09
CA CYS A 253 -3.25 22.69 -13.30
C CYS A 253 -1.80 22.67 -13.78
N MET A 254 -1.26 21.50 -14.15
CA MET A 254 0.08 21.37 -14.74
C MET A 254 0.21 22.16 -16.04
N GLU A 255 -0.78 22.07 -16.92
CA GLU A 255 -0.76 22.84 -18.18
C GLU A 255 -0.89 24.35 -17.95
N VAL A 256 -1.78 24.78 -17.04
CA VAL A 256 -1.92 26.21 -16.70
C VAL A 256 -0.62 26.74 -16.11
N ALA A 257 0.05 25.99 -15.22
CA ALA A 257 1.33 26.35 -14.64
C ALA A 257 2.43 26.44 -15.72
N ALA A 258 2.52 25.47 -16.63
CA ALA A 258 3.49 25.47 -17.72
C ALA A 258 3.29 26.69 -18.65
N ARG A 259 2.04 27.02 -18.98
CA ARG A 259 1.73 28.21 -19.81
C ARG A 259 2.06 29.52 -19.13
N LYS A 260 1.91 29.64 -17.81
CA LYS A 260 2.33 30.85 -17.05
C LYS A 260 3.83 31.07 -17.13
N ASN A 261 4.61 30.00 -17.24
CA ASN A 261 6.08 30.05 -17.33
C ASN A 261 6.60 30.08 -18.77
N ALA A 262 5.70 29.99 -19.79
CA ALA A 262 6.09 29.96 -21.19
C ALA A 262 6.54 31.35 -21.67
N THR A 263 7.63 31.38 -22.42
CA THR A 263 8.18 32.61 -23.06
C THR A 263 7.58 32.88 -24.43
N GLU A 264 6.99 31.84 -25.07
CA GLU A 264 6.40 31.90 -26.40
C GLU A 264 4.98 31.33 -26.42
N TYR A 265 4.13 31.87 -27.28
CA TYR A 265 2.79 31.35 -27.49
C TYR A 265 2.81 30.08 -28.36
N SER A 266 2.11 29.03 -27.90
CA SER A 266 1.85 27.83 -28.68
C SER A 266 0.34 27.57 -28.76
N PRO A 267 -0.25 27.37 -29.96
CA PRO A 267 -1.67 27.01 -30.10
C PRO A 267 -1.98 25.59 -29.61
N TYR A 268 -0.95 24.76 -29.40
CA TYR A 268 -1.05 23.38 -28.95
C TYR A 268 -0.81 23.22 -27.43
N GLY A 269 -0.47 24.29 -26.73
CA GLY A 269 -0.11 24.27 -25.32
C GLY A 269 1.40 24.13 -25.09
N SER A 270 1.77 23.77 -23.85
CA SER A 270 3.17 23.58 -23.48
C SER A 270 3.78 22.32 -24.12
N THR A 271 5.10 22.30 -24.23
CA THR A 271 5.88 21.15 -24.72
C THR A 271 6.34 20.23 -23.57
N ASP A 272 6.04 20.60 -22.34
CA ASP A 272 6.39 19.80 -21.17
C ASP A 272 5.51 18.55 -21.09
N HIS A 273 6.13 17.38 -20.93
CA HIS A 273 5.41 16.14 -20.70
C HIS A 273 4.78 16.15 -19.30
N LYS A 274 3.48 15.96 -19.23
CA LYS A 274 2.72 15.84 -17.98
C LYS A 274 2.23 14.41 -17.82
N GLN A 275 2.55 13.80 -16.69
CA GLN A 275 2.20 12.41 -16.42
C GLN A 275 1.43 12.28 -15.11
N VAL A 276 0.34 11.51 -15.13
CA VAL A 276 -0.35 11.04 -13.92
C VAL A 276 -0.28 9.52 -13.88
N TYR A 277 0.28 8.96 -12.83
CA TYR A 277 0.28 7.54 -12.57
C TYR A 277 -0.79 7.19 -11.53
N ILE A 278 -1.71 6.32 -11.91
CA ILE A 278 -2.71 5.73 -11.02
C ILE A 278 -2.06 4.54 -10.31
N TYR A 279 -2.01 4.55 -8.98
CA TYR A 279 -1.44 3.46 -8.19
C TYR A 279 -2.41 2.89 -7.14
N GLY A 280 -3.60 3.47 -7.01
CA GLY A 280 -4.65 3.05 -6.11
C GLY A 280 -6.03 3.13 -6.75
N ALA A 281 -7.06 2.67 -6.04
CA ALA A 281 -8.45 2.65 -6.47
C ALA A 281 -9.40 3.00 -5.31
N LEU A 282 -9.09 4.09 -4.57
CA LEU A 282 -9.95 4.57 -3.48
C LEU A 282 -11.31 5.05 -3.98
N ASN A 283 -11.38 5.50 -5.24
CA ASN A 283 -12.61 5.77 -5.96
C ASN A 283 -12.72 4.76 -7.12
N GLN A 284 -13.72 3.91 -7.07
CA GLN A 284 -13.94 2.85 -8.05
C GLN A 284 -14.74 3.32 -9.28
N SER A 285 -15.13 4.61 -9.37
CA SER A 285 -15.71 5.15 -10.59
C SER A 285 -14.66 5.23 -11.70
N GLY A 286 -15.10 5.26 -12.94
CA GLY A 286 -14.20 5.48 -14.07
C GLY A 286 -13.48 6.83 -14.00
N ILE A 287 -12.29 6.92 -14.61
CA ILE A 287 -11.57 8.19 -14.75
C ILE A 287 -12.35 9.08 -15.71
N THR A 288 -12.67 10.29 -15.28
CA THR A 288 -13.37 11.29 -16.10
C THR A 288 -12.41 12.40 -16.49
N LEU A 289 -12.26 12.63 -17.77
CA LEU A 289 -11.47 13.73 -18.32
C LEU A 289 -12.41 14.81 -18.89
N PRO A 290 -12.47 15.99 -18.28
CA PRO A 290 -13.46 17.00 -18.64
C PRO A 290 -13.23 17.55 -20.05
N ASN A 291 -12.01 17.96 -20.39
CA ASN A 291 -11.65 18.48 -21.71
C ASN A 291 -10.15 18.24 -21.94
N ASN A 292 -9.80 17.30 -22.81
CA ASN A 292 -8.43 16.94 -23.09
C ASN A 292 -7.58 18.10 -23.67
N ARG A 293 -8.19 19.11 -24.29
CA ARG A 293 -7.47 20.31 -24.76
C ARG A 293 -6.94 21.17 -23.61
N SER A 294 -7.51 21.03 -22.40
CA SER A 294 -7.05 21.74 -21.20
C SER A 294 -5.67 21.27 -20.71
N PHE A 295 -5.16 20.14 -21.22
CA PHE A 295 -3.88 19.54 -20.79
C PHE A 295 -2.71 19.85 -21.73
N GLY A 296 -2.93 20.64 -22.80
CA GLY A 296 -1.98 20.72 -23.92
C GLY A 296 -1.99 19.43 -24.73
N MET A 297 -0.91 19.19 -25.52
CA MET A 297 -0.86 18.04 -26.42
C MET A 297 0.17 16.97 -26.03
N TYR A 298 0.89 17.15 -24.91
CA TYR A 298 1.89 16.21 -24.44
C TYR A 298 1.65 15.82 -22.98
N TRP A 299 0.84 14.76 -22.81
CA TRP A 299 0.43 14.26 -21.50
C TRP A 299 0.08 12.76 -21.55
N GLY A 300 0.07 12.14 -20.38
CA GLY A 300 -0.31 10.73 -20.22
C GLY A 300 -1.01 10.45 -18.90
N ILE A 301 -1.82 9.39 -18.90
CA ILE A 301 -2.29 8.71 -17.69
C ILE A 301 -1.88 7.25 -17.82
N GLY A 302 -1.22 6.73 -16.82
CA GLY A 302 -0.73 5.35 -16.79
C GLY A 302 -0.98 4.68 -15.44
N GLY A 303 -0.74 3.39 -15.36
CA GLY A 303 -0.73 2.65 -14.11
C GLY A 303 0.68 2.60 -13.50
N PHE A 304 0.78 2.65 -12.17
CA PHE A 304 2.00 2.38 -11.42
C PHE A 304 1.78 1.23 -10.45
N LEU A 305 2.67 0.26 -10.48
CA LEU A 305 2.65 -0.88 -9.57
C LEU A 305 4.08 -1.20 -9.12
N LEU A 306 4.25 -1.46 -7.82
CA LEU A 306 5.56 -1.71 -7.21
C LEU A 306 6.33 -2.83 -7.88
N THR A 307 5.72 -3.99 -8.11
CA THR A 307 6.41 -5.16 -8.66
C THR A 307 7.03 -4.90 -10.05
N PRO A 308 6.31 -4.35 -11.05
CA PRO A 308 6.93 -3.95 -12.32
C PRO A 308 8.02 -2.89 -12.16
N PHE A 309 7.86 -1.93 -11.24
CA PHE A 309 8.89 -0.94 -10.95
C PHE A 309 10.18 -1.60 -10.44
N LEU A 310 10.10 -2.50 -9.44
CA LEU A 310 11.26 -3.23 -8.92
C LEU A 310 11.95 -4.05 -10.00
N GLY A 311 11.19 -4.69 -10.89
CA GLY A 311 11.74 -5.39 -12.05
C GLY A 311 12.47 -4.46 -13.03
N LYS A 312 11.98 -3.23 -13.21
CA LYS A 312 12.58 -2.24 -14.13
C LYS A 312 13.90 -1.67 -13.59
N VAL A 313 14.00 -1.41 -12.30
CA VAL A 313 15.20 -0.79 -11.71
C VAL A 313 16.34 -1.78 -11.44
N GLY A 314 16.03 -3.07 -11.36
CA GLY A 314 17.02 -4.15 -11.19
C GLY A 314 17.49 -4.36 -9.75
N PHE A 315 18.16 -5.48 -9.53
CA PHE A 315 18.49 -5.97 -8.18
C PHE A 315 19.37 -5.02 -7.36
N GLU A 316 20.36 -4.37 -7.97
CA GLU A 316 21.26 -3.46 -7.29
C GLU A 316 20.48 -2.28 -6.68
N LYS A 317 19.66 -1.62 -7.49
CA LYS A 317 18.82 -0.50 -7.02
C LYS A 317 17.80 -0.96 -5.97
N VAL A 318 17.19 -2.11 -6.14
CA VAL A 318 16.28 -2.70 -5.13
C VAL A 318 17.02 -2.89 -3.81
N GLY A 319 18.25 -3.40 -3.82
CA GLY A 319 19.07 -3.55 -2.62
C GLY A 319 19.37 -2.23 -1.93
N GLU A 320 19.70 -1.16 -2.68
CA GLU A 320 19.88 0.20 -2.12
C GLU A 320 18.60 0.71 -1.44
N LEU A 321 17.45 0.56 -2.11
CA LEU A 321 16.17 1.00 -1.56
C LEU A 321 15.81 0.23 -0.28
N GLN A 322 16.00 -1.08 -0.27
CA GLN A 322 15.78 -1.92 0.91
C GLN A 322 16.71 -1.56 2.06
N ALA A 323 17.99 -1.29 1.79
CA ALA A 323 18.94 -0.86 2.80
C ALA A 323 18.53 0.48 3.43
N ARG A 324 18.05 1.44 2.61
CA ARG A 324 17.48 2.69 3.13
C ARG A 324 16.27 2.43 4.03
N VAL A 325 15.35 1.55 3.61
CA VAL A 325 14.19 1.19 4.44
C VAL A 325 14.63 0.59 5.77
N ALA A 326 15.56 -0.36 5.78
CA ALA A 326 16.06 -0.99 7.00
C ALA A 326 16.71 0.01 7.95
N ASN A 327 17.47 0.97 7.42
CA ASN A 327 18.16 1.99 8.20
C ASN A 327 17.20 3.04 8.80
N GLU A 328 16.13 3.38 8.10
CA GLU A 328 15.18 4.43 8.48
C GLU A 328 13.83 3.88 8.97
N ILE A 329 13.75 2.58 9.31
CA ILE A 329 12.48 1.90 9.63
C ILE A 329 11.77 2.51 10.85
N LYS A 330 12.50 3.05 11.80
CA LYS A 330 11.96 3.68 13.02
C LYS A 330 11.73 5.20 12.88
N THR A 331 12.05 5.79 11.74
CA THR A 331 11.95 7.24 11.48
C THR A 331 11.09 7.54 10.25
N THR A 332 11.69 7.59 9.08
CA THR A 332 11.03 7.91 7.81
C THR A 332 9.94 6.89 7.48
N PHE A 333 10.22 5.60 7.67
CA PHE A 333 9.32 4.50 7.35
C PHE A 333 8.54 3.93 8.54
N ALA A 334 8.59 4.60 9.69
CA ALA A 334 7.83 4.17 10.86
C ALA A 334 6.32 4.13 10.56
N SER A 335 5.70 2.97 10.78
CA SER A 335 4.26 2.77 10.66
C SER A 335 3.59 2.83 12.04
N LYS A 336 2.43 3.49 12.10
CA LYS A 336 1.59 3.49 13.30
C LYS A 336 0.44 2.53 13.09
N TYR A 337 0.20 1.66 14.06
CA TYR A 337 -0.91 0.72 14.07
C TYR A 337 -1.89 1.12 15.16
N THR A 338 -3.18 1.17 14.83
CA THR A 338 -4.27 1.53 15.75
C THR A 338 -4.70 0.35 16.59
N GLN A 339 -4.60 -0.87 16.02
CA GLN A 339 -4.96 -2.10 16.71
C GLN A 339 -3.98 -3.21 16.34
N GLU A 340 -3.65 -4.05 17.32
CA GLU A 340 -2.97 -5.32 17.15
C GLU A 340 -3.93 -6.45 17.48
N VAL A 341 -4.08 -7.41 16.57
CA VAL A 341 -5.12 -8.44 16.66
C VAL A 341 -4.57 -9.83 16.31
N SER A 342 -5.21 -10.90 16.80
CA SER A 342 -4.95 -12.27 16.33
C SER A 342 -5.58 -12.53 14.96
N LEU A 343 -5.29 -13.70 14.36
CA LEU A 343 -5.95 -14.14 13.13
C LEU A 343 -7.48 -14.21 13.31
N GLU A 344 -7.94 -14.73 14.45
CA GLU A 344 -9.36 -14.87 14.76
C GLU A 344 -10.04 -13.51 14.91
N LYS A 345 -9.41 -12.57 15.62
CA LYS A 345 -9.97 -11.22 15.80
C LYS A 345 -9.99 -10.45 14.49
N ALA A 346 -9.01 -10.64 13.60
CA ALA A 346 -8.98 -10.02 12.28
C ALA A 346 -10.17 -10.47 11.38
N LEU A 347 -10.74 -11.66 11.62
CA LEU A 347 -11.89 -12.19 10.91
C LEU A 347 -13.23 -11.91 11.61
N THR A 348 -13.30 -11.02 12.58
CA THR A 348 -14.61 -10.59 13.11
C THR A 348 -15.26 -9.58 12.16
N LEU A 349 -16.61 -9.57 12.12
CA LEU A 349 -17.36 -8.58 11.34
C LEU A 349 -16.98 -7.16 11.72
N GLU A 350 -16.82 -6.90 13.04
CA GLU A 350 -16.42 -5.61 13.58
C GLU A 350 -15.09 -5.14 12.99
N ALA A 351 -14.03 -5.97 13.10
CA ALA A 351 -12.71 -5.63 12.57
C ALA A 351 -12.75 -5.42 11.05
N LEU A 352 -13.40 -6.33 10.32
CA LEU A 352 -13.52 -6.25 8.87
C LEU A 352 -14.23 -4.98 8.41
N MET A 353 -15.33 -4.59 9.05
CA MET A 353 -16.05 -3.36 8.73
C MET A 353 -15.23 -2.10 8.99
N VAL A 354 -14.23 -2.14 9.87
CA VAL A 354 -13.31 -1.02 10.10
C VAL A 354 -12.26 -0.95 9.00
N TYR A 355 -11.47 -2.01 8.80
CA TYR A 355 -10.36 -1.94 7.84
C TYR A 355 -10.82 -1.94 6.38
N ALA A 356 -12.02 -2.48 6.06
CA ALA A 356 -12.59 -2.40 4.72
C ALA A 356 -12.91 -0.95 4.28
N LYS A 357 -13.12 -0.02 5.23
CA LYS A 357 -13.35 1.40 4.92
C LYS A 357 -12.09 2.13 4.43
N GLN A 358 -10.92 1.54 4.63
CA GLN A 358 -9.62 2.13 4.25
C GLN A 358 -9.44 3.58 4.74
N ALA A 359 -9.99 3.88 5.92
CA ALA A 359 -9.94 5.24 6.48
C ALA A 359 -8.50 5.63 6.86
N THR A 360 -8.12 6.87 6.59
CA THR A 360 -6.84 7.41 7.03
C THR A 360 -6.76 7.38 8.56
N GLY A 361 -5.66 6.86 9.09
CA GLY A 361 -5.44 6.74 10.54
C GLY A 361 -5.86 5.39 11.13
N GLU A 362 -6.58 4.54 10.38
CA GLU A 362 -6.95 3.19 10.79
C GLU A 362 -6.02 2.17 10.12
N LYS A 363 -5.14 1.55 10.89
CA LYS A 363 -4.24 0.51 10.40
C LYS A 363 -4.12 -0.62 11.42
N PHE A 364 -4.53 -1.81 11.00
CA PHE A 364 -4.44 -3.02 11.80
C PHE A 364 -3.10 -3.72 11.59
N LEU A 365 -2.60 -4.32 12.67
CA LEU A 365 -1.49 -5.26 12.66
C LEU A 365 -2.01 -6.61 13.15
N ILE A 366 -1.78 -7.66 12.38
CA ILE A 366 -2.08 -9.03 12.81
C ILE A 366 -0.81 -9.62 13.42
N ASN A 367 -0.92 -10.15 14.62
CA ASN A 367 0.05 -11.07 15.20
C ASN A 367 -0.52 -12.49 15.14
N PRO A 368 -0.07 -13.33 14.18
CA PRO A 368 -0.67 -14.64 13.95
C PRO A 368 -0.46 -15.63 15.09
N ASN A 369 0.48 -15.36 15.98
CA ASN A 369 0.83 -16.21 17.11
C ASN A 369 0.28 -15.70 18.46
N SER A 370 -0.44 -14.56 18.47
CA SER A 370 -1.11 -14.11 19.68
C SER A 370 -2.29 -15.03 19.99
N CYS A 371 -2.34 -15.53 21.24
CA CYS A 371 -3.53 -16.18 21.77
C CYS A 371 -4.54 -15.11 22.18
N LEU A 372 -5.83 -15.32 21.90
CA LEU A 372 -6.90 -14.59 22.57
C LEU A 372 -6.83 -14.94 24.07
N LEU A 373 -6.11 -14.12 24.86
CA LEU A 373 -6.42 -14.06 26.27
C LEU A 373 -7.77 -13.33 26.33
N TYR A 374 -8.80 -14.06 26.74
CA TYR A 374 -10.03 -13.46 27.25
C TYR A 374 -9.61 -12.59 28.44
N THR A 375 -9.40 -11.30 28.23
CA THR A 375 -9.57 -10.35 29.30
C THR A 375 -11.06 -10.29 29.54
N SER A 376 -11.55 -11.13 30.47
CA SER A 376 -12.81 -10.85 31.14
C SER A 376 -12.58 -9.51 31.85
N ASP A 377 -13.20 -8.45 31.36
CA ASP A 377 -13.48 -7.29 32.17
C ASP A 377 -14.37 -7.78 33.30
N ALA A 378 -13.73 -8.19 34.38
CA ALA A 378 -14.37 -8.24 35.67
C ALA A 378 -14.54 -6.79 36.11
N ALA A 379 -15.65 -6.20 35.69
CA ALA A 379 -16.28 -5.14 36.42
C ALA A 379 -16.89 -5.79 37.62
N ASP A 380 -16.27 -5.61 38.75
CA ASP A 380 -16.93 -5.81 40.05
C ASP A 380 -16.46 -4.72 41.01
N ASP A 381 -17.51 -4.03 41.47
CA ASP A 381 -17.68 -3.13 42.64
C ASP A 381 -17.20 -1.70 42.50
#